data_1e16227a9be9113328fd55c820f64fbb
#
_entry.id   1e16227a9be9113328fd55c820f64fbb
#
_cell.length_a   1.000
_cell.length_b   1.000
_cell.length_c   1.000
_cell.angle_alpha   90.00
_cell.angle_beta   90.00
_cell.angle_gamma   90.00
#
_symmetry.space_group_name_H-M   'P 1'
#
loop_
_entity.id
_entity.type
_entity.pdbx_description
1 polymer ?
#
loop_
_entity_poly.entity_id
_entity_poly.type
_entity_poly.pdbx_seq_one_letter_code
_entity_poly.pdbx_strand_id
1 'polypeptide(L)'
;MKVYVGYDTREDIAYQVCEHSIKRRNGKADVVALKQSELREQGLYTRQVDKLSSTEFTFTRFFIPYLQEYKGWAVFCDCDFVWKISPSELEKFCDDSKAVVCVQHDYTPEEGTKMDGQVQLLYPRKNWSSMVLWNCGH
;
A
#
# COMPACT_ATOMS: atom_id res chain seq x y z
N MET A 1 -10.21 -5.77 -10.11
CA MET A 1 -9.49 -5.67 -8.81
C MET A 1 -9.40 -4.20 -8.42
N LYS A 2 -9.73 -3.86 -7.17
CA LYS A 2 -9.64 -2.49 -6.64
C LYS A 2 -8.19 -2.16 -6.25
N VAL A 3 -7.78 -0.91 -6.46
CA VAL A 3 -6.44 -0.42 -6.14
C VAL A 3 -6.54 0.58 -4.99
N TYR A 4 -5.96 0.24 -3.86
CA TYR A 4 -5.80 1.14 -2.73
C TYR A 4 -4.42 1.79 -2.80
N VAL A 5 -4.38 3.10 -2.86
CA VAL A 5 -3.13 3.87 -2.87
C VAL A 5 -2.95 4.51 -1.51
N GLY A 6 -1.82 4.29 -0.86
CA GLY A 6 -1.47 4.95 0.38
C GLY A 6 -1.49 6.47 0.19
N TYR A 7 -2.14 7.19 1.11
CA TYR A 7 -2.22 8.65 1.03
C TYR A 7 -1.53 9.28 2.25
N ASP A 8 -0.66 10.22 1.97
CA ASP A 8 -0.02 11.08 2.97
C ASP A 8 -0.24 12.54 2.58
N THR A 9 -0.71 13.34 3.50
CA THR A 9 -0.99 14.76 3.24
C THR A 9 0.23 15.55 2.78
N ARG A 10 1.44 15.08 3.11
CA ARG A 10 2.71 15.68 2.68
C ARG A 10 3.10 15.29 1.25
N GLU A 11 2.47 14.26 0.70
CA GLU A 11 2.82 13.62 -0.58
C GLU A 11 1.66 13.61 -1.58
N ASP A 12 0.75 14.60 -1.49
CA ASP A 12 -0.44 14.68 -2.34
C ASP A 12 -0.11 14.64 -3.85
N ILE A 13 0.96 15.32 -4.27
CA ILE A 13 1.41 15.30 -5.67
C ILE A 13 1.84 13.89 -6.10
N ALA A 14 2.53 13.14 -5.25
CA ALA A 14 2.92 11.76 -5.55
C ALA A 14 1.66 10.88 -5.74
N TYR A 15 0.68 11.02 -4.84
CA TYR A 15 -0.61 10.34 -4.99
C TYR A 15 -1.29 10.65 -6.33
N GLN A 16 -1.39 11.94 -6.72
CA GLN A 16 -2.01 12.34 -7.98
C GLN A 16 -1.32 11.71 -9.19
N VAL A 17 0.02 11.68 -9.19
CA VAL A 17 0.81 11.03 -10.26
C VAL A 17 0.55 9.52 -10.29
N CYS A 18 0.53 8.88 -9.13
CA CYS A 18 0.22 7.45 -9.01
C CYS A 18 -1.17 7.14 -9.58
N GLU A 19 -2.21 7.82 -9.09
CA GLU A 19 -3.59 7.65 -9.56
C GLU A 19 -3.72 7.89 -11.06
N HIS A 20 -3.12 8.98 -11.57
CA HIS A 20 -3.12 9.29 -13.00
C HIS A 20 -2.47 8.16 -13.80
N SER A 21 -1.33 7.63 -13.34
CA SER A 21 -0.61 6.55 -14.02
C SER A 21 -1.45 5.26 -14.09
N ILE A 22 -2.19 4.93 -13.03
CA ILE A 22 -3.11 3.80 -13.00
C ILE A 22 -4.24 4.00 -14.02
N LYS A 23 -4.94 5.14 -13.94
CA LYS A 23 -6.08 5.48 -14.81
C LYS A 23 -5.68 5.56 -16.29
N ARG A 24 -4.47 6.01 -16.58
CA ARG A 24 -3.93 6.00 -17.95
C ARG A 24 -3.76 4.58 -18.51
N ARG A 25 -3.47 3.59 -17.67
CA ARG A 25 -3.30 2.18 -18.08
C ARG A 25 -4.61 1.40 -18.09
N ASN A 26 -5.55 1.79 -17.23
CA ASN A 26 -6.89 1.24 -17.20
C ASN A 26 -7.88 2.33 -16.75
N GLY A 27 -8.53 2.97 -17.72
CA GLY A 27 -9.49 4.07 -17.45
C GLY A 27 -10.69 3.67 -16.59
N LYS A 28 -10.93 2.36 -16.40
CA LYS A 28 -11.99 1.81 -15.54
C LYS A 28 -11.48 1.29 -14.20
N ALA A 29 -10.19 1.50 -13.89
CA ALA A 29 -9.63 1.08 -12.61
C ALA A 29 -10.34 1.79 -11.45
N ASP A 30 -10.80 1.02 -10.49
CA ASP A 30 -11.34 1.53 -9.22
C ASP A 30 -10.16 1.84 -8.29
N VAL A 31 -9.83 3.12 -8.15
CA VAL A 31 -8.70 3.62 -7.36
C VAL A 31 -9.23 4.36 -6.15
N VAL A 32 -8.75 3.98 -4.98
CA VAL A 32 -9.14 4.55 -3.68
C VAL A 32 -7.93 5.12 -2.97
N ALA A 33 -7.98 6.41 -2.63
CA ALA A 33 -7.01 7.00 -1.71
C ALA A 33 -7.23 6.46 -0.30
N LEU A 34 -6.24 5.80 0.26
CA LEU A 34 -6.33 5.25 1.62
C LEU A 34 -5.91 6.32 2.64
N LYS A 35 -6.85 7.21 2.97
CA LYS A 35 -6.61 8.35 3.86
C LYS A 35 -6.83 7.97 5.32
N GLN A 36 -5.82 8.21 6.15
CA GLN A 36 -5.90 7.98 7.59
C GLN A 36 -6.99 8.86 8.25
N SER A 37 -7.15 10.11 7.79
CA SER A 37 -8.17 11.04 8.30
C SER A 37 -9.58 10.49 8.15
N GLU A 38 -9.92 9.96 6.98
CA GLU A 38 -11.24 9.37 6.71
C GLU A 38 -11.51 8.14 7.60
N LEU A 39 -10.50 7.30 7.83
CA LEU A 39 -10.62 6.15 8.74
C LEU A 39 -10.79 6.58 10.20
N ARG A 40 -10.18 7.71 10.60
CA ARG A 40 -10.37 8.30 11.94
C ARG A 40 -11.78 8.86 12.11
N GLU A 41 -12.27 9.60 11.15
CA GLU A 41 -13.64 10.16 11.16
C GLU A 41 -14.70 9.07 11.25
N GLN A 42 -14.45 7.91 10.64
CA GLN A 42 -15.31 6.73 10.74
C GLN A 42 -15.13 5.95 12.06
N GLY A 43 -14.22 6.35 12.93
CA GLY A 43 -13.89 5.65 14.17
C GLY A 43 -13.16 4.31 13.99
N LEU A 44 -12.72 4.00 12.77
CA LEU A 44 -12.02 2.75 12.44
C LEU A 44 -10.55 2.80 12.87
N TYR A 45 -9.90 3.94 12.70
CA TYR A 45 -8.49 4.12 13.06
C TYR A 45 -8.37 4.94 14.34
N THR A 46 -8.19 4.27 15.48
CA THR A 46 -8.11 4.89 16.81
C THR A 46 -6.69 4.97 17.37
N ARG A 47 -5.71 4.40 16.65
CA ARG A 47 -4.31 4.39 17.06
C ARG A 47 -3.77 5.82 17.21
N GLN A 48 -3.02 6.07 18.27
CA GLN A 48 -2.32 7.35 18.45
C GLN A 48 -1.31 7.57 17.33
N VAL A 49 -1.00 8.84 17.06
CA VAL A 49 0.03 9.21 16.09
C VAL A 49 1.36 8.64 16.56
N ASP A 50 1.94 7.78 15.75
CA ASP A 50 3.25 7.20 15.99
C ASP A 50 4.31 8.08 15.32
N LYS A 51 5.12 8.76 16.12
CA LYS A 51 6.20 9.63 15.63
C LYS A 51 7.29 8.89 14.84
N LEU A 52 7.35 7.55 14.98
CA LEU A 52 8.27 6.69 14.23
C LEU A 52 7.68 6.19 12.92
N SER A 53 6.40 6.45 12.66
CA SER A 53 5.78 6.14 11.37
C SER A 53 6.31 7.07 10.30
N SER A 54 6.89 6.50 9.25
CA SER A 54 7.40 7.26 8.10
C SER A 54 6.30 7.92 7.28
N THR A 55 5.09 7.31 7.24
CA THR A 55 3.95 7.80 6.45
C THR A 55 2.63 7.61 7.21
N GLU A 56 1.60 8.39 6.84
CA GLU A 56 0.24 8.25 7.38
C GLU A 56 -0.37 6.87 7.05
N PHE A 57 0.07 6.23 5.97
CA PHE A 57 -0.42 4.93 5.54
C PHE A 57 0.40 3.72 6.05
N THR A 58 1.35 3.94 6.96
CA THR A 58 2.17 2.85 7.55
C THR A 58 1.30 1.72 8.10
N PHE A 59 0.21 2.04 8.80
CA PHE A 59 -0.70 1.05 9.39
C PHE A 59 -2.04 0.93 8.66
N THR A 60 -2.49 1.96 7.95
CA THR A 60 -3.82 1.94 7.32
C THR A 60 -3.92 0.91 6.21
N ARG A 61 -2.80 0.51 5.60
CA ARG A 61 -2.74 -0.57 4.59
C ARG A 61 -3.32 -1.91 5.07
N PHE A 62 -3.33 -2.14 6.38
CA PHE A 62 -3.88 -3.37 6.97
C PHE A 62 -5.41 -3.34 7.12
N PHE A 63 -6.08 -2.22 6.84
CA PHE A 63 -7.55 -2.15 6.80
C PHE A 63 -8.14 -2.65 5.49
N ILE A 64 -7.34 -2.90 4.47
CA ILE A 64 -7.83 -3.27 3.14
C ILE A 64 -8.77 -4.48 3.15
N PRO A 65 -8.49 -5.60 3.85
CA PRO A 65 -9.44 -6.71 3.91
C PRO A 65 -10.80 -6.29 4.49
N TYR A 66 -10.81 -5.47 5.53
CA TYR A 66 -12.04 -4.93 6.11
C TYR A 66 -12.78 -4.00 5.11
N LEU A 67 -12.08 -3.08 4.47
CA LEU A 67 -12.65 -2.16 3.48
C LEU A 67 -13.18 -2.87 2.23
N GLN A 68 -12.71 -4.07 1.96
CA GLN A 68 -13.20 -4.98 0.92
C GLN A 68 -14.28 -5.94 1.43
N GLU A 69 -14.81 -5.72 2.64
CA GLU A 69 -15.80 -6.60 3.26
C GLU A 69 -15.36 -8.07 3.28
N TYR A 70 -14.06 -8.30 3.43
CA TYR A 70 -13.44 -9.63 3.41
C TYR A 70 -13.77 -10.45 2.14
N LYS A 71 -13.78 -9.78 0.96
CA LYS A 71 -14.10 -10.45 -0.32
C LYS A 71 -13.09 -10.14 -1.40
N GLY A 72 -12.71 -11.19 -2.13
CA GLY A 72 -11.90 -11.11 -3.34
C GLY A 72 -10.49 -10.58 -3.12
N TRP A 73 -9.90 -10.13 -4.22
CA TRP A 73 -8.53 -9.61 -4.25
C TRP A 73 -8.51 -8.10 -4.39
N ALA A 74 -7.58 -7.46 -3.71
CA ALA A 74 -7.28 -6.04 -3.85
C ALA A 74 -5.77 -5.82 -3.90
N VAL A 75 -5.33 -4.73 -4.52
CA VAL A 75 -3.92 -4.32 -4.48
C VAL A 75 -3.75 -3.06 -3.65
N PHE A 76 -2.72 -3.04 -2.85
CA PHE A 76 -2.19 -1.84 -2.21
C PHE A 76 -0.89 -1.42 -2.88
N CYS A 77 -0.67 -0.12 -3.04
CA CYS A 77 0.66 0.43 -3.30
C CYS A 77 0.88 1.75 -2.54
N ASP A 78 2.14 2.06 -2.26
CA ASP A 78 2.55 3.37 -1.77
C ASP A 78 2.29 4.43 -2.86
N CYS A 79 2.15 5.70 -2.48
CA CYS A 79 1.80 6.79 -3.41
C CYS A 79 2.92 7.18 -4.40
N ASP A 80 4.15 6.78 -4.14
CA ASP A 80 5.32 7.08 -4.99
C ASP A 80 5.49 6.12 -6.18
N PHE A 81 4.50 5.26 -6.44
CA PHE A 81 4.49 4.35 -7.58
C PHE A 81 4.05 5.04 -8.88
N VAL A 82 4.73 4.72 -9.97
CA VAL A 82 4.30 5.04 -11.34
C VAL A 82 4.01 3.73 -12.09
N TRP A 83 2.73 3.51 -12.37
CA TRP A 83 2.28 2.29 -13.03
C TRP A 83 2.58 2.31 -14.53
N LYS A 84 3.24 1.26 -15.00
CA LYS A 84 3.59 1.06 -16.41
C LYS A 84 2.66 0.08 -17.13
N ILE A 85 1.92 -0.72 -16.37
CA ILE A 85 0.99 -1.74 -16.85
C ILE A 85 -0.39 -1.54 -16.20
N SER A 86 -1.43 -2.20 -16.72
CA SER A 86 -2.73 -2.22 -16.06
C SER A 86 -2.69 -2.99 -14.75
N PRO A 87 -3.38 -2.54 -13.67
CA PRO A 87 -3.51 -3.32 -12.44
C PRO A 87 -4.08 -4.73 -12.66
N SER A 88 -4.90 -4.95 -13.70
CA SER A 88 -5.42 -6.27 -14.04
C SER A 88 -4.33 -7.29 -14.42
N GLU A 89 -3.16 -6.82 -14.86
CA GLU A 89 -2.03 -7.70 -15.12
C GLU A 89 -1.49 -8.40 -13.86
N LEU A 90 -1.82 -7.88 -12.68
CA LEU A 90 -1.43 -8.49 -11.41
C LEU A 90 -2.34 -9.68 -11.03
N GLU A 91 -3.51 -9.84 -11.66
CA GLU A 91 -4.45 -10.93 -11.36
C GLU A 91 -3.84 -12.31 -11.58
N LYS A 92 -2.88 -12.42 -12.49
CA LYS A 92 -2.13 -13.67 -12.76
C LYS A 92 -1.26 -14.14 -11.56
N PHE A 93 -1.03 -13.27 -10.58
CA PHE A 93 -0.27 -13.62 -9.37
C PHE A 93 -1.17 -13.93 -8.19
N CYS A 94 -2.50 -13.82 -8.34
CA CYS A 94 -3.46 -14.19 -7.31
C CYS A 94 -3.44 -15.71 -7.12
N ASP A 95 -3.09 -16.13 -5.91
CA ASP A 95 -3.06 -17.54 -5.48
C ASP A 95 -3.96 -17.68 -4.26
N ASP A 96 -5.11 -18.29 -4.42
CA ASP A 96 -6.13 -18.41 -3.36
C ASP A 96 -5.65 -19.21 -2.13
N SER A 97 -4.52 -19.90 -2.22
CA SER A 97 -3.87 -20.53 -1.08
C SER A 97 -3.09 -19.55 -0.18
N LYS A 98 -2.99 -18.29 -0.57
CA LYS A 98 -2.20 -17.25 0.11
C LYS A 98 -3.09 -16.11 0.58
N ALA A 99 -2.84 -15.63 1.80
CA ALA A 99 -3.49 -14.43 2.33
C ALA A 99 -2.95 -13.15 1.68
N VAL A 100 -1.66 -13.13 1.36
CA VAL A 100 -0.99 -11.99 0.73
C VAL A 100 0.07 -12.45 -0.26
N VAL A 101 0.27 -11.63 -1.31
CA VAL A 101 1.40 -11.78 -2.24
C VAL A 101 2.13 -10.44 -2.32
N CYS A 102 3.43 -10.44 -2.13
CA CYS A 102 4.28 -9.26 -2.21
C CYS A 102 5.62 -9.59 -2.86
N VAL A 103 6.33 -8.55 -3.32
CA VAL A 103 7.69 -8.72 -3.84
C VAL A 103 8.64 -9.04 -2.70
N GLN A 104 9.38 -10.12 -2.83
CA GLN A 104 10.43 -10.50 -1.91
C GLN A 104 11.79 -10.18 -2.52
N HIS A 105 12.66 -9.51 -1.75
CA HIS A 105 14.03 -9.25 -2.14
C HIS A 105 14.99 -10.04 -1.26
N ASP A 106 15.97 -10.66 -1.89
CA ASP A 106 17.11 -11.27 -1.20
C ASP A 106 18.14 -10.17 -0.88
N TYR A 107 17.73 -9.32 0.06
CA TYR A 107 18.49 -8.14 0.46
C TYR A 107 18.39 -7.92 1.96
N THR A 108 19.53 -7.74 2.58
CA THR A 108 19.65 -7.32 3.99
C THR A 108 20.06 -5.86 4.01
N PRO A 109 19.21 -4.95 4.51
CA PRO A 109 19.55 -3.53 4.58
C PRO A 109 20.74 -3.31 5.52
N GLU A 110 21.63 -2.40 5.17
CA GLU A 110 22.68 -1.92 6.05
C GLU A 110 22.12 -0.95 7.10
N GLU A 111 22.77 -0.88 8.27
CA GLU A 111 22.46 0.15 9.26
C GLU A 111 22.75 1.53 8.69
N GLY A 112 21.85 2.48 8.91
CA GLY A 112 22.03 3.83 8.40
C GLY A 112 20.88 4.75 8.77
N THR A 113 20.89 5.93 8.17
CA THR A 113 19.82 6.91 8.32
C THR A 113 19.04 6.98 7.01
N LYS A 114 17.71 6.91 7.10
CA LYS A 114 16.82 7.12 5.95
C LYS A 114 16.86 8.57 5.48
N MET A 115 16.35 8.84 4.28
CA MET A 115 16.35 10.17 3.67
C MET A 115 15.65 11.25 4.51
N ASP A 116 14.72 10.88 5.38
CA ASP A 116 13.99 11.75 6.31
C ASP A 116 14.64 11.85 7.71
N GLY A 117 15.88 11.35 7.87
CA GLY A 117 16.62 11.37 9.15
C GLY A 117 16.24 10.24 10.12
N GLN A 118 15.38 9.31 9.74
CA GLN A 118 14.98 8.18 10.59
C GLN A 118 16.02 7.07 10.61
N VAL A 119 16.16 6.38 11.75
CA VAL A 119 17.08 5.27 11.92
C VAL A 119 16.63 4.06 11.10
N GLN A 120 17.51 3.53 10.28
CA GLN A 120 17.35 2.26 9.57
C GLN A 120 17.91 1.14 10.44
N LEU A 121 17.05 0.27 10.97
CA LEU A 121 17.47 -0.92 11.71
C LEU A 121 17.79 -2.07 10.76
N LEU A 122 18.73 -2.92 11.16
CA LEU A 122 18.99 -4.21 10.52
C LEU A 122 17.80 -5.16 10.71
N TYR A 123 17.35 -5.78 9.63
CA TYR A 123 16.38 -6.88 9.67
C TYR A 123 16.68 -7.89 8.56
N PRO A 124 16.58 -9.19 8.85
CA PRO A 124 16.79 -10.22 7.84
C PRO A 124 15.61 -10.28 6.91
N ARG A 125 15.80 -10.26 5.63
CA ARG A 125 14.82 -10.25 4.55
C ARG A 125 13.98 -8.98 4.47
N LYS A 126 13.95 -8.41 3.31
CA LYS A 126 13.06 -7.31 2.98
C LYS A 126 11.90 -7.82 2.12
N ASN A 127 10.72 -7.90 2.71
CA ASN A 127 9.48 -8.02 1.94
C ASN A 127 9.00 -6.61 1.63
N TRP A 128 8.73 -6.33 0.38
CA TRP A 128 8.31 -4.99 -0.03
C TRP A 128 6.81 -4.82 0.22
N SER A 129 6.48 -4.29 1.39
CA SER A 129 5.12 -3.89 1.75
C SER A 129 4.63 -2.65 1.00
N SER A 130 5.49 -2.02 0.20
CA SER A 130 5.13 -0.91 -0.69
C SER A 130 4.19 -1.31 -1.83
N MET A 131 4.11 -2.60 -2.17
CA MET A 131 3.08 -3.17 -3.04
C MET A 131 2.66 -4.54 -2.50
N VAL A 132 1.38 -4.71 -2.24
CA VAL A 132 0.82 -5.95 -1.69
C VAL A 132 -0.48 -6.30 -2.40
N LEU A 133 -0.58 -7.54 -2.87
CA LEU A 133 -1.85 -8.14 -3.26
C LEU A 133 -2.48 -8.80 -2.03
N TRP A 134 -3.67 -8.36 -1.69
CA TRP A 134 -4.46 -8.87 -0.57
C TRP A 134 -5.53 -9.84 -1.04
N ASN A 135 -5.48 -11.09 -0.57
CA ASN A 135 -6.62 -11.99 -0.64
C ASN A 135 -7.54 -11.67 0.54
N CYS A 136 -8.49 -10.78 0.32
CA CYS A 136 -9.31 -10.24 1.40
C CYS A 136 -10.29 -11.28 1.97
N GLY A 137 -10.53 -12.37 1.28
CA GLY A 137 -11.42 -13.45 1.70
C GLY A 137 -10.73 -14.64 2.39
N HIS A 138 -9.40 -14.57 2.54
CA HIS A 138 -8.61 -15.68 3.10
C HIS A 138 -8.79 -15.80 4.60
#